data_82f2eabd97c8b50a8bc94af486f43582
#
_entry.id   82f2eabd97c8b50a8bc94af486f43582
#
_cell.length_a   1.000
_cell.length_b   1.000
_cell.length_c   1.000
_cell.angle_alpha   90.00
_cell.angle_beta   90.00
_cell.angle_gamma   90.00
#
_symmetry.space_group_name_H-M   'P 1'
#
loop_
_entity.id
_entity.type
_entity.pdbx_description
1 polymer ?
#
loop_
_entity_poly.entity_id
_entity_poly.type
_entity_poly.pdbx_seq_one_letter_code
_entity_poly.pdbx_strand_id
1 'polypeptide(L)'
;EESAYIGPNCVLGHPTRRELSKILESGSPESKTVEGKILKVGRSCRIRAGCIIYSDVTVGDEVEFGHNVLVRENVRIGDNSRIGTNVVIDGSCNIGRGVSIQTGAYLCAYSNVEDYVFLGPYCVFTNDKYVMQKRVRLVGPTVKRGASIGASATLMAGIAVGEGAVVGAGSVVTRDVPRRTVCFGVPARRRKKIPETWRPILKERDLMRNR
;
A
#
# COMPACT_ATOMS: atom_id res chain seq x y z
N GLU A 1 -23.03 13.19 -11.40
CA GLU A 1 -21.59 12.98 -11.22
C GLU A 1 -21.39 12.34 -9.84
N GLU A 2 -20.85 11.11 -9.80
CA GLU A 2 -20.58 10.42 -8.53
C GLU A 2 -19.34 11.07 -7.89
N SER A 3 -19.59 11.89 -6.87
CA SER A 3 -18.52 12.58 -6.13
C SER A 3 -17.87 11.66 -5.09
N ALA A 4 -16.62 11.94 -4.73
CA ALA A 4 -15.96 11.27 -3.61
C ALA A 4 -16.54 11.77 -2.27
N TYR A 5 -16.73 10.86 -1.31
CA TYR A 5 -17.03 11.22 0.08
C TYR A 5 -15.72 11.45 0.86
N ILE A 6 -15.62 12.59 1.52
CA ILE A 6 -14.48 12.94 2.37
C ILE A 6 -14.98 13.20 3.79
N GLY A 7 -14.53 12.37 4.72
CA GLY A 7 -14.84 12.49 6.15
C GLY A 7 -14.14 13.69 6.82
N PRO A 8 -14.53 14.02 8.06
CA PRO A 8 -13.98 15.16 8.78
C PRO A 8 -12.49 14.98 9.13
N ASN A 9 -11.80 16.10 9.36
CA ASN A 9 -10.39 16.16 9.77
C ASN A 9 -9.41 15.49 8.80
N CYS A 10 -9.74 15.41 7.51
CA CYS A 10 -8.83 14.95 6.49
C CYS A 10 -7.94 16.08 6.01
N VAL A 11 -6.66 15.78 5.78
CA VAL A 11 -5.70 16.68 5.12
C VAL A 11 -5.37 16.11 3.76
N LEU A 12 -5.88 16.74 2.71
CA LEU A 12 -5.71 16.30 1.33
C LEU A 12 -4.77 17.24 0.58
N GLY A 13 -3.78 16.67 -0.13
CA GLY A 13 -2.75 17.44 -0.82
C GLY A 13 -1.70 18.00 0.13
N HIS A 14 -1.41 17.28 1.25
CA HIS A 14 -0.34 17.71 2.17
C HIS A 14 0.98 17.89 1.41
N PRO A 15 1.68 19.01 1.58
CA PRO A 15 2.90 19.26 0.84
C PRO A 15 4.00 18.27 1.21
N THR A 16 4.79 17.88 0.21
CA THR A 16 5.98 17.05 0.41
C THR A 16 7.06 17.83 1.18
N ARG A 17 8.06 17.15 1.69
CA ARG A 17 9.21 17.78 2.36
C ARG A 17 9.86 18.85 1.48
N ARG A 18 9.99 18.58 0.17
CA ARG A 18 10.58 19.55 -0.80
C ARG A 18 9.71 20.78 -0.97
N GLU A 19 8.41 20.60 -1.03
CA GLU A 19 7.45 21.72 -1.14
C GLU A 19 7.42 22.54 0.15
N LEU A 20 7.44 21.89 1.32
CA LEU A 20 7.54 22.58 2.62
C LEU A 20 8.82 23.42 2.73
N SER A 21 9.98 22.91 2.29
CA SER A 21 11.22 23.69 2.29
C SER A 21 11.07 24.97 1.45
N LYS A 22 10.47 24.88 0.26
CA LYS A 22 10.22 26.05 -0.60
C LYS A 22 9.25 27.05 0.04
N ILE A 23 8.20 26.59 0.69
CA ILE A 23 7.23 27.44 1.42
C ILE A 23 7.94 28.21 2.52
N LEU A 24 8.78 27.52 3.32
CA LEU A 24 9.52 28.14 4.41
C LEU A 24 10.57 29.16 3.92
N GLU A 25 11.24 28.86 2.81
CA GLU A 25 12.21 29.78 2.18
C GLU A 25 11.55 31.03 1.60
N SER A 26 10.31 30.94 1.13
CA SER A 26 9.57 32.08 0.55
C SER A 26 9.04 33.08 1.58
N GLY A 27 9.06 32.76 2.85
CA GLY A 27 8.57 33.60 3.95
C GLY A 27 7.07 33.90 3.93
N SER A 28 6.31 33.26 3.03
CA SER A 28 4.86 33.43 2.89
C SER A 28 4.15 32.10 3.17
N PRO A 29 3.47 31.98 4.33
CA PRO A 29 2.67 30.80 4.64
C PRO A 29 1.39 30.69 3.79
N GLU A 30 0.97 31.80 3.16
CA GLU A 30 -0.13 31.77 2.20
C GLU A 30 0.37 31.22 0.87
N SER A 31 0.11 29.94 0.67
CA SER A 31 0.52 29.18 -0.48
C SER A 31 0.13 29.87 -1.79
N LYS A 32 1.08 30.49 -2.43
CA LYS A 32 1.10 30.41 -3.88
C LYS A 32 1.17 28.93 -4.20
N THR A 33 0.21 28.44 -4.96
CA THR A 33 0.21 27.07 -5.54
C THR A 33 1.65 26.71 -5.88
N VAL A 34 2.27 25.89 -5.05
CA VAL A 34 3.60 25.38 -5.38
C VAL A 34 3.39 24.64 -6.67
N GLU A 35 4.04 25.06 -7.76
CA GLU A 35 4.05 24.29 -9.00
C GLU A 35 4.54 22.89 -8.66
N GLY A 36 3.62 22.02 -8.36
CA GLY A 36 3.86 20.69 -7.84
C GLY A 36 2.85 19.73 -8.42
N LYS A 37 3.11 18.48 -8.22
CA LYS A 37 2.18 17.43 -8.58
C LYS A 37 0.95 17.50 -7.69
N ILE A 38 -0.22 17.34 -8.31
CA ILE A 38 -1.52 17.50 -7.65
C ILE A 38 -2.02 16.14 -7.19
N LEU A 39 -2.61 16.09 -6.00
CA LEU A 39 -3.41 14.95 -5.58
C LEU A 39 -4.58 14.74 -6.56
N LYS A 40 -4.70 13.52 -7.09
CA LYS A 40 -5.83 13.10 -7.93
C LYS A 40 -6.62 12.02 -7.21
N VAL A 41 -7.92 12.22 -7.06
CA VAL A 41 -8.84 11.26 -6.46
C VAL A 41 -9.92 10.93 -7.47
N GLY A 42 -10.08 9.64 -7.76
CA GLY A 42 -11.08 9.12 -8.68
C GLY A 42 -12.52 9.23 -8.13
N ARG A 43 -13.48 8.79 -8.95
CA ARG A 43 -14.92 8.85 -8.65
C ARG A 43 -15.30 7.85 -7.56
N SER A 44 -16.39 8.14 -6.85
CA SER A 44 -17.00 7.25 -5.85
C SER A 44 -16.04 6.76 -4.76
N CYS A 45 -14.93 7.47 -4.55
CA CYS A 45 -14.01 7.18 -3.45
C CYS A 45 -14.64 7.51 -2.10
N ARG A 46 -14.29 6.75 -1.07
CA ARG A 46 -14.73 7.00 0.31
C ARG A 46 -13.51 7.14 1.20
N ILE A 47 -13.25 8.37 1.65
CA ILE A 47 -12.12 8.69 2.55
C ILE A 47 -12.71 8.98 3.93
N ARG A 48 -12.49 8.10 4.90
CA ARG A 48 -13.00 8.29 6.26
C ARG A 48 -12.14 9.29 7.05
N ALA A 49 -12.61 9.66 8.22
CA ALA A 49 -12.05 10.72 9.05
C ALA A 49 -10.55 10.54 9.36
N GLY A 50 -9.85 11.67 9.46
CA GLY A 50 -8.47 11.76 9.95
C GLY A 50 -7.40 11.32 8.93
N CYS A 51 -7.74 11.08 7.67
CA CYS A 51 -6.77 10.68 6.66
C CYS A 51 -5.87 11.84 6.26
N ILE A 52 -4.58 11.54 6.05
CA ILE A 52 -3.58 12.47 5.51
C ILE A 52 -3.07 11.91 4.20
N ILE A 53 -3.34 12.61 3.10
CA ILE A 53 -2.90 12.21 1.76
C ILE A 53 -2.06 13.35 1.19
N TYR A 54 -0.84 13.04 0.79
CA TYR A 54 0.10 14.01 0.28
C TYR A 54 -0.26 14.47 -1.14
N SER A 55 0.34 15.57 -1.55
CA SER A 55 0.44 15.93 -2.96
C SER A 55 1.17 14.81 -3.74
N ASP A 56 1.07 14.81 -5.07
CA ASP A 56 1.69 13.77 -5.90
C ASP A 56 1.19 12.33 -5.61
N VAL A 57 -0.06 12.19 -5.15
CA VAL A 57 -0.74 10.90 -5.02
C VAL A 57 -1.82 10.79 -6.08
N THR A 58 -1.95 9.60 -6.67
CA THR A 58 -3.05 9.28 -7.59
C THR A 58 -3.84 8.12 -7.04
N VAL A 59 -5.13 8.33 -6.85
CA VAL A 59 -6.11 7.35 -6.38
C VAL A 59 -7.09 7.08 -7.51
N GLY A 60 -7.32 5.81 -7.84
CA GLY A 60 -8.28 5.37 -8.84
C GLY A 60 -9.73 5.52 -8.37
N ASP A 61 -10.65 4.98 -9.14
CA ASP A 61 -12.09 4.99 -8.86
C ASP A 61 -12.46 3.97 -7.76
N GLU A 62 -13.52 4.25 -7.00
CA GLU A 62 -14.11 3.35 -5.99
C GLU A 62 -13.15 2.88 -4.89
N VAL A 63 -12.14 3.66 -4.57
CA VAL A 63 -11.20 3.32 -3.49
C VAL A 63 -11.79 3.70 -2.14
N GLU A 64 -11.73 2.77 -1.19
CA GLU A 64 -12.19 2.98 0.18
C GLU A 64 -11.02 3.12 1.15
N PHE A 65 -10.98 4.22 1.89
CA PHE A 65 -10.04 4.45 2.99
C PHE A 65 -10.74 4.32 4.34
N GLY A 66 -10.12 3.59 5.25
CA GLY A 66 -10.45 3.57 6.67
C GLY A 66 -10.12 4.90 7.35
N HIS A 67 -10.15 4.91 8.66
CA HIS A 67 -9.80 6.09 9.45
C HIS A 67 -8.27 6.24 9.60
N ASN A 68 -7.79 7.49 9.72
CA ASN A 68 -6.39 7.80 10.06
C ASN A 68 -5.37 7.14 9.12
N VAL A 69 -5.68 7.04 7.84
CA VAL A 69 -4.75 6.52 6.83
C VAL A 69 -3.75 7.60 6.46
N LEU A 70 -2.46 7.25 6.41
CA LEU A 70 -1.41 8.12 5.90
C LEU A 70 -0.93 7.58 4.53
N VAL A 71 -1.04 8.42 3.50
CA VAL A 71 -0.46 8.13 2.17
C VAL A 71 0.52 9.24 1.82
N ARG A 72 1.80 8.88 1.70
CA ARG A 72 2.85 9.82 1.35
C ARG A 72 2.97 10.03 -0.16
N GLU A 73 3.87 10.91 -0.53
CA GLU A 73 4.09 11.38 -1.89
C GLU A 73 4.47 10.27 -2.89
N ASN A 74 4.16 10.50 -4.17
CA ASN A 74 4.48 9.61 -5.30
C ASN A 74 3.91 8.19 -5.15
N VAL A 75 2.68 8.09 -4.59
CA VAL A 75 1.94 6.84 -4.46
C VAL A 75 0.83 6.76 -5.50
N ARG A 76 0.64 5.57 -6.06
CA ARG A 76 -0.49 5.25 -6.93
C ARG A 76 -1.31 4.12 -6.31
N ILE A 77 -2.63 4.27 -6.30
CA ILE A 77 -3.57 3.28 -5.78
C ILE A 77 -4.60 3.01 -6.88
N GLY A 78 -4.67 1.77 -7.34
CA GLY A 78 -5.60 1.34 -8.38
C GLY A 78 -7.03 1.20 -7.88
N ASP A 79 -7.96 1.16 -8.84
CA ASP A 79 -9.40 1.13 -8.63
C ASP A 79 -9.85 0.00 -7.71
N ASN A 80 -11.01 0.18 -7.05
CA ASN A 80 -11.66 -0.83 -6.21
C ASN A 80 -10.81 -1.34 -5.03
N SER A 81 -9.75 -0.62 -4.66
CA SER A 81 -8.88 -1.01 -3.55
C SER A 81 -9.42 -0.55 -2.21
N ARG A 82 -9.11 -1.29 -1.16
CA ARG A 82 -9.49 -0.99 0.22
C ARG A 82 -8.27 -0.81 1.10
N ILE A 83 -8.17 0.34 1.73
CA ILE A 83 -7.10 0.73 2.61
C ILE A 83 -7.67 0.81 4.03
N GLY A 84 -7.27 -0.10 4.90
CA GLY A 84 -7.78 -0.24 6.27
C GLY A 84 -7.39 0.92 7.20
N THR A 85 -8.01 0.97 8.35
CA THR A 85 -7.74 1.98 9.39
C THR A 85 -6.27 1.94 9.84
N ASN A 86 -5.68 3.12 10.10
CA ASN A 86 -4.29 3.27 10.55
C ASN A 86 -3.24 2.65 9.60
N VAL A 87 -3.56 2.44 8.34
CA VAL A 87 -2.57 2.01 7.34
C VAL A 87 -1.64 3.18 7.01
N VAL A 88 -0.36 2.86 6.89
CA VAL A 88 0.65 3.80 6.39
C VAL A 88 1.20 3.27 5.08
N ILE A 89 1.11 4.07 4.02
CA ILE A 89 1.76 3.84 2.74
C ILE A 89 2.83 4.91 2.57
N ASP A 90 4.08 4.52 2.72
CA ASP A 90 5.21 5.42 2.58
C ASP A 90 5.44 5.79 1.10
N GLY A 91 6.32 6.75 0.83
CA GLY A 91 6.45 7.34 -0.50
C GLY A 91 6.90 6.36 -1.61
N SER A 92 6.59 6.68 -2.85
CA SER A 92 7.03 5.93 -4.04
C SER A 92 6.52 4.47 -4.08
N CYS A 93 5.29 4.22 -3.68
CA CYS A 93 4.66 2.92 -3.74
C CYS A 93 3.66 2.82 -4.90
N ASN A 94 3.54 1.62 -5.47
CA ASN A 94 2.48 1.28 -6.41
C ASN A 94 1.57 0.21 -5.80
N ILE A 95 0.28 0.49 -5.76
CA ILE A 95 -0.77 -0.41 -5.31
C ILE A 95 -1.70 -0.65 -6.49
N GLY A 96 -1.85 -1.90 -6.90
CA GLY A 96 -2.71 -2.32 -8.00
C GLY A 96 -4.20 -2.17 -7.70
N ARG A 97 -5.03 -2.61 -8.64
CA ARG A 97 -6.50 -2.61 -8.49
C ARG A 97 -7.00 -3.74 -7.58
N GLY A 98 -8.11 -3.53 -6.91
CA GLY A 98 -8.78 -4.56 -6.09
C GLY A 98 -7.92 -5.08 -4.94
N VAL A 99 -6.91 -4.32 -4.52
CA VAL A 99 -6.04 -4.67 -3.39
C VAL A 99 -6.79 -4.43 -2.08
N SER A 100 -6.61 -5.34 -1.12
CA SER A 100 -7.17 -5.19 0.22
C SER A 100 -6.06 -5.11 1.25
N ILE A 101 -5.80 -3.93 1.77
CA ILE A 101 -4.84 -3.67 2.85
C ILE A 101 -5.61 -3.55 4.15
N GLN A 102 -5.30 -4.39 5.12
CA GLN A 102 -6.02 -4.42 6.38
C GLN A 102 -5.42 -3.46 7.42
N THR A 103 -6.17 -3.24 8.49
CA THR A 103 -5.85 -2.31 9.60
C THR A 103 -4.40 -2.40 10.04
N GLY A 104 -3.75 -1.24 10.20
CA GLY A 104 -2.41 -1.11 10.79
C GLY A 104 -1.26 -1.66 9.95
N ALA A 105 -1.48 -2.06 8.70
CA ALA A 105 -0.40 -2.47 7.82
C ALA A 105 0.52 -1.29 7.50
N TYR A 106 1.83 -1.55 7.44
CA TYR A 106 2.85 -0.58 7.07
C TYR A 106 3.57 -0.99 5.79
N LEU A 107 3.48 -0.17 4.77
CA LEU A 107 4.18 -0.33 3.50
C LEU A 107 5.31 0.70 3.40
N CYS A 108 6.55 0.23 3.47
CA CYS A 108 7.71 1.10 3.31
C CYS A 108 7.84 1.64 1.89
N ALA A 109 8.60 2.71 1.74
CA ALA A 109 8.89 3.31 0.43
C ALA A 109 9.47 2.28 -0.56
N TYR A 110 9.13 2.49 -1.85
CA TYR A 110 9.52 1.63 -2.98
C TYR A 110 8.87 0.25 -2.98
N SER A 111 7.79 0.04 -2.25
CA SER A 111 7.00 -1.19 -2.30
C SER A 111 6.14 -1.23 -3.56
N ASN A 112 6.00 -2.44 -4.12
CA ASN A 112 5.12 -2.70 -5.25
C ASN A 112 4.14 -3.82 -4.93
N VAL A 113 2.84 -3.52 -4.95
CA VAL A 113 1.75 -4.45 -4.69
C VAL A 113 0.90 -4.55 -5.94
N GLU A 114 0.89 -5.71 -6.57
CA GLU A 114 0.11 -5.95 -7.78
C GLU A 114 -1.38 -6.18 -7.47
N ASP A 115 -2.19 -6.36 -8.52
CA ASP A 115 -3.64 -6.47 -8.41
C ASP A 115 -4.12 -7.62 -7.51
N TYR A 116 -5.26 -7.43 -6.84
CA TYR A 116 -5.97 -8.44 -6.06
C TYR A 116 -5.16 -9.06 -4.92
N VAL A 117 -4.15 -8.37 -4.45
CA VAL A 117 -3.36 -8.79 -3.28
C VAL A 117 -4.13 -8.51 -1.99
N PHE A 118 -4.04 -9.45 -1.06
CA PHE A 118 -4.51 -9.28 0.31
C PHE A 118 -3.31 -9.06 1.24
N LEU A 119 -3.32 -7.97 2.00
CA LEU A 119 -2.36 -7.67 3.05
C LEU A 119 -3.07 -7.70 4.41
N GLY A 120 -2.74 -8.70 5.23
CA GLY A 120 -3.33 -8.91 6.55
C GLY A 120 -3.01 -7.78 7.54
N PRO A 121 -3.79 -7.68 8.64
CA PRO A 121 -3.59 -6.64 9.64
C PRO A 121 -2.17 -6.62 10.19
N TYR A 122 -1.63 -5.42 10.39
CA TYR A 122 -0.31 -5.20 10.98
C TYR A 122 0.84 -5.92 10.27
N CYS A 123 0.71 -6.31 9.00
CA CYS A 123 1.87 -6.75 8.23
C CYS A 123 2.80 -5.56 7.98
N VAL A 124 4.10 -5.83 7.96
CA VAL A 124 5.15 -4.81 7.88
C VAL A 124 6.09 -5.11 6.72
N PHE A 125 6.34 -4.10 5.90
CA PHE A 125 7.32 -4.15 4.82
C PHE A 125 8.54 -3.34 5.21
N THR A 126 9.75 -3.83 4.87
CA THR A 126 11.02 -3.14 5.09
C THR A 126 11.74 -2.89 3.77
N ASN A 127 12.54 -1.83 3.67
CA ASN A 127 13.27 -1.47 2.45
C ASN A 127 14.78 -1.34 2.64
N ASP A 128 15.27 -1.43 3.88
CA ASP A 128 16.69 -1.40 4.19
C ASP A 128 17.15 -2.75 4.76
N LYS A 129 17.97 -3.46 3.98
CA LYS A 129 18.50 -4.77 4.37
C LYS A 129 19.51 -4.69 5.52
N TYR A 130 20.15 -3.54 5.71
CA TYR A 130 21.25 -3.39 6.66
C TYR A 130 20.92 -2.48 7.83
N VAL A 131 19.66 -2.05 7.95
CA VAL A 131 19.14 -1.28 9.09
C VAL A 131 20.07 -0.08 9.41
N MET A 132 20.37 0.74 8.40
CA MET A 132 21.23 1.93 8.44
C MET A 132 22.72 1.68 8.77
N GLN A 133 23.16 0.44 8.85
CA GLN A 133 24.58 0.11 9.09
C GLN A 133 25.46 0.23 7.83
N LYS A 134 24.85 0.31 6.67
CA LYS A 134 25.53 0.44 5.38
C LYS A 134 24.71 1.27 4.41
N ARG A 135 25.38 2.16 3.66
CA ARG A 135 24.70 2.87 2.55
C ARG A 135 24.33 1.89 1.44
N VAL A 136 23.05 1.80 1.16
CA VAL A 136 22.49 0.95 0.10
C VAL A 136 21.33 1.67 -0.59
N ARG A 137 21.01 1.24 -1.79
CA ARG A 137 19.75 1.62 -2.41
C ARG A 137 18.61 0.94 -1.66
N LEU A 138 17.66 1.73 -1.18
CA LEU A 138 16.46 1.21 -0.55
C LEU A 138 15.58 0.52 -1.59
N VAL A 139 15.10 -0.68 -1.28
CA VAL A 139 14.23 -1.48 -2.15
C VAL A 139 13.13 -2.13 -1.33
N GLY A 140 11.90 -1.72 -1.55
CA GLY A 140 10.74 -2.35 -0.91
C GLY A 140 10.41 -3.72 -1.48
N PRO A 141 9.60 -4.52 -0.81
CA PRO A 141 9.09 -5.78 -1.32
C PRO A 141 8.20 -5.62 -2.54
N THR A 142 8.17 -6.66 -3.37
CA THR A 142 7.19 -6.82 -4.45
C THR A 142 6.24 -7.96 -4.12
N VAL A 143 4.93 -7.67 -4.05
CA VAL A 143 3.89 -8.68 -3.85
C VAL A 143 3.11 -8.84 -5.13
N LYS A 144 3.22 -10.02 -5.74
CA LYS A 144 2.64 -10.31 -7.05
C LYS A 144 1.14 -10.58 -6.98
N ARG A 145 0.48 -10.47 -8.13
CA ARG A 145 -0.96 -10.61 -8.32
C ARG A 145 -1.57 -11.74 -7.51
N GLY A 146 -2.66 -11.43 -6.78
CA GLY A 146 -3.45 -12.41 -6.04
C GLY A 146 -2.75 -13.10 -4.88
N ALA A 147 -1.56 -12.66 -4.50
CA ALA A 147 -0.89 -13.17 -3.32
C ALA A 147 -1.57 -12.70 -2.03
N SER A 148 -1.41 -13.45 -0.95
CA SER A 148 -1.98 -13.12 0.36
C SER A 148 -0.91 -13.15 1.43
N ILE A 149 -0.84 -12.07 2.19
CA ILE A 149 0.07 -11.90 3.32
C ILE A 149 -0.75 -11.98 4.61
N GLY A 150 -0.39 -12.89 5.50
CA GLY A 150 -1.04 -13.08 6.79
C GLY A 150 -0.78 -11.94 7.77
N ALA A 151 -1.63 -11.84 8.78
CA ALA A 151 -1.52 -10.82 9.84
C ALA A 151 -0.14 -10.84 10.50
N SER A 152 0.40 -9.66 10.83
CA SER A 152 1.69 -9.49 11.51
C SER A 152 2.89 -10.14 10.81
N ALA A 153 2.78 -10.47 9.52
CA ALA A 153 3.93 -10.96 8.76
C ALA A 153 4.87 -9.81 8.40
N THR A 154 6.17 -10.08 8.46
CA THR A 154 7.21 -9.11 8.06
C THR A 154 7.84 -9.55 6.74
N LEU A 155 7.86 -8.66 5.75
CA LEU A 155 8.53 -8.84 4.47
C LEU A 155 9.84 -8.04 4.47
N MET A 156 10.97 -8.75 4.33
CA MET A 156 12.28 -8.10 4.31
C MET A 156 12.54 -7.36 3.00
N ALA A 157 13.48 -6.43 3.05
CA ALA A 157 13.85 -5.56 1.94
C ALA A 157 14.14 -6.33 0.64
N GLY A 158 13.52 -5.90 -0.45
CA GLY A 158 13.79 -6.37 -1.81
C GLY A 158 13.29 -7.78 -2.15
N ILE A 159 12.55 -8.46 -1.25
CA ILE A 159 12.00 -9.80 -1.55
C ILE A 159 10.80 -9.72 -2.49
N ALA A 160 10.58 -10.79 -3.22
CA ALA A 160 9.39 -10.97 -4.05
C ALA A 160 8.49 -12.09 -3.52
N VAL A 161 7.20 -11.80 -3.35
CA VAL A 161 6.18 -12.83 -3.08
C VAL A 161 5.47 -13.13 -4.39
N GLY A 162 5.60 -14.36 -4.88
CA GLY A 162 5.12 -14.81 -6.18
C GLY A 162 3.60 -14.81 -6.31
N GLU A 163 3.12 -14.81 -7.55
CA GLU A 163 1.70 -14.79 -7.91
C GLU A 163 0.90 -15.87 -7.17
N GLY A 164 -0.21 -15.47 -6.55
CA GLY A 164 -1.10 -16.35 -5.81
C GLY A 164 -0.44 -17.09 -4.64
N ALA A 165 0.73 -16.66 -4.18
CA ALA A 165 1.38 -17.26 -3.00
C ALA A 165 0.69 -16.82 -1.70
N VAL A 166 0.84 -17.61 -0.64
CA VAL A 166 0.29 -17.31 0.68
C VAL A 166 1.42 -17.31 1.70
N VAL A 167 1.56 -16.21 2.41
CA VAL A 167 2.43 -16.06 3.58
C VAL A 167 1.57 -16.20 4.83
N GLY A 168 1.90 -17.13 5.72
CA GLY A 168 1.19 -17.34 6.98
C GLY A 168 1.37 -16.16 7.95
N ALA A 169 0.41 -16.00 8.86
CA ALA A 169 0.48 -14.98 9.90
C ALA A 169 1.74 -15.12 10.78
N GLY A 170 2.27 -13.98 11.26
CA GLY A 170 3.45 -13.93 12.11
C GLY A 170 4.76 -14.38 11.44
N SER A 171 4.79 -14.53 10.13
CA SER A 171 5.98 -14.99 9.41
C SER A 171 6.99 -13.89 9.17
N VAL A 172 8.29 -14.23 9.17
CA VAL A 172 9.36 -13.34 8.71
C VAL A 172 9.93 -13.86 7.39
N VAL A 173 9.57 -13.18 6.29
CA VAL A 173 9.96 -13.57 4.93
C VAL A 173 11.31 -12.96 4.58
N THR A 174 12.35 -13.80 4.54
CA THR A 174 13.74 -13.40 4.32
C THR A 174 14.28 -13.76 2.93
N ARG A 175 13.47 -14.44 2.11
CA ARG A 175 13.79 -14.87 0.74
C ARG A 175 12.54 -14.84 -0.12
N ASP A 176 12.72 -14.82 -1.43
CA ASP A 176 11.61 -14.86 -2.37
C ASP A 176 10.71 -16.08 -2.16
N VAL A 177 9.41 -15.84 -2.30
CA VAL A 177 8.38 -16.88 -2.20
C VAL A 177 7.93 -17.27 -3.61
N PRO A 178 8.09 -18.52 -4.03
CA PRO A 178 7.64 -18.96 -5.35
C PRO A 178 6.12 -18.81 -5.54
N ARG A 179 5.69 -18.66 -6.79
CA ARG A 179 4.26 -18.60 -7.14
C ARG A 179 3.49 -19.80 -6.59
N ARG A 180 2.22 -19.60 -6.23
CA ARG A 180 1.29 -20.64 -5.74
C ARG A 180 1.90 -21.53 -4.66
N THR A 181 2.57 -20.92 -3.71
CA THR A 181 3.26 -21.61 -2.61
C THR A 181 2.76 -21.06 -1.27
N VAL A 182 2.54 -21.92 -0.31
CA VAL A 182 2.33 -21.55 1.09
C VAL A 182 3.67 -21.55 1.81
N CYS A 183 4.03 -20.44 2.46
CA CYS A 183 5.18 -20.37 3.35
C CYS A 183 4.77 -19.76 4.70
N PHE A 184 5.41 -20.19 5.76
CA PHE A 184 5.24 -19.62 7.11
C PHE A 184 6.42 -19.93 8.03
N GLY A 185 6.47 -19.21 9.16
CA GLY A 185 7.47 -19.36 10.23
C GLY A 185 8.49 -18.23 10.29
N VAL A 186 9.40 -18.30 11.26
CA VAL A 186 10.48 -17.35 11.51
C VAL A 186 11.81 -18.11 11.53
N PRO A 187 12.62 -18.00 10.46
CA PRO A 187 12.31 -17.42 9.17
C PRO A 187 11.31 -18.27 8.38
N ALA A 188 10.53 -17.61 7.50
CA ALA A 188 9.52 -18.28 6.68
C ALA A 188 10.15 -19.36 5.78
N ARG A 189 9.52 -20.53 5.71
CA ARG A 189 9.94 -21.64 4.86
C ARG A 189 8.78 -22.12 4.02
N ARG A 190 9.08 -22.53 2.80
CA ARG A 190 8.12 -23.21 1.92
C ARG A 190 7.57 -24.46 2.61
N ARG A 191 6.26 -24.62 2.60
CA ARG A 191 5.57 -25.78 3.22
C ARG A 191 4.88 -26.66 2.20
N LYS A 192 4.05 -26.07 1.34
CA LYS A 192 3.28 -26.82 0.34
C LYS A 192 2.95 -25.95 -0.87
N LYS A 193 2.56 -26.60 -1.95
CA LYS A 193 1.90 -25.92 -3.08
C LYS A 193 0.46 -25.59 -2.69
N ILE A 194 -0.06 -24.49 -3.25
CA ILE A 194 -1.47 -24.13 -3.08
C ILE A 194 -2.32 -25.11 -3.89
N PRO A 195 -3.38 -25.69 -3.31
CA PRO A 195 -4.33 -26.53 -4.04
C PRO A 195 -4.94 -25.77 -5.24
N GLU A 196 -5.24 -26.47 -6.32
CA GLU A 196 -5.84 -25.86 -7.51
C GLU A 196 -7.20 -25.23 -7.23
N THR A 197 -7.91 -25.73 -6.23
CA THR A 197 -9.21 -25.22 -5.78
C THR A 197 -9.14 -23.86 -5.10
N TRP A 198 -7.97 -23.45 -4.61
CA TRP A 198 -7.81 -22.11 -4.00
C TRP A 198 -7.72 -21.02 -5.05
N ARG A 199 -8.60 -20.05 -4.96
CA ARG A 199 -8.65 -18.86 -5.83
C ARG A 199 -8.57 -17.59 -5.00
N PRO A 200 -7.94 -16.52 -5.51
CA PRO A 200 -7.99 -15.21 -4.86
C PRO A 200 -9.41 -14.62 -4.89
N ILE A 201 -10.08 -14.61 -3.75
CA ILE A 201 -11.49 -14.15 -3.62
C ILE A 201 -11.65 -12.67 -4.05
N LEU A 202 -10.61 -11.85 -3.88
CA LEU A 202 -10.67 -10.43 -4.25
C LEU A 202 -10.93 -10.22 -5.74
N LYS A 203 -10.42 -11.08 -6.60
CA LYS A 203 -10.69 -11.05 -8.04
C LYS A 203 -12.18 -11.34 -8.33
N GLU A 204 -12.79 -12.26 -7.62
CA GLU A 204 -14.21 -12.60 -7.77
C GLU A 204 -15.12 -11.46 -7.31
N ARG A 205 -14.77 -10.78 -6.21
CA ARG A 205 -15.51 -9.61 -5.72
C ARG A 205 -15.53 -8.45 -6.71
N ASP A 206 -14.42 -8.19 -7.37
CA ASP A 206 -14.31 -7.14 -8.39
C ASP A 206 -15.21 -7.44 -9.60
N LEU A 207 -15.24 -8.70 -10.04
CA LEU A 207 -16.12 -9.14 -11.13
C LEU A 207 -17.62 -9.06 -10.78
N MET A 208 -17.99 -9.20 -9.50
CA MET A 208 -19.38 -9.09 -9.06
C MET A 208 -19.86 -7.63 -8.95
N ARG A 209 -18.95 -6.68 -8.67
CA ARG A 209 -19.29 -5.25 -8.60
C ARG A 209 -19.52 -4.63 -9.97
N ASN A 210 -18.91 -5.20 -11.01
CA ASN A 210 -19.00 -4.73 -12.39
C ASN A 210 -20.15 -5.39 -13.19
N ARG A 211 -21.07 -6.10 -12.52
CA ARG A 211 -22.32 -6.63 -13.06
C ARG A 211 -23.53 -5.87 -12.50
#